data_cc0dbd2b7e993456d7ef12e12357dafe
#
_entry.id   cc0dbd2b7e993456d7ef12e12357dafe
#
_cell.length_a   1.000
_cell.length_b   1.000
_cell.length_c   1.000
_cell.angle_alpha   90.00
_cell.angle_beta   90.00
_cell.angle_gamma   90.00
#
_symmetry.space_group_name_H-M   'P 1'
#
loop_
_entity.id
_entity.type
_entity.pdbx_description
1 polymer ?
#
loop_
_entity_poly.entity_id
_entity_poly.type
_entity_poly.pdbx_seq_one_letter_code
_entity_poly.pdbx_strand_id
1 'polypeptide(L)'
;MLKKLLLSLALLLPSAAWAADDYAASPRCFGPNALPVPDMLNGTVQKRFYAEVDFDLHKGFYGDLTKTIFVKANIPLFTPRVNLSLWMPVIEFYKNTPESLQHQQSLEQKTKGREFGNLYVSTNIQLLQQRAGWRPDITLRAALITASGDSEQYARYYDAPGYFFDMSIAKSVYFKDDFFKELRFVVNGGFLCWQVEKSVQNDAPLYGVKAELDTKAFTTSFAWQGYSGWIDDGDKPMVIKADLMLKCKYYCPLKVHTSL
;
A
#
# COMPACT_ATOMS: atom_id res chain seq x y z
N MET A 1 1.38 -33.60 -19.04
CA MET A 1 1.31 -32.11 -19.00
C MET A 1 1.59 -31.54 -17.63
N LEU A 2 1.07 -32.08 -16.53
CA LEU A 2 1.28 -31.60 -15.15
C LEU A 2 2.74 -31.54 -14.68
N LYS A 3 3.58 -32.54 -15.07
CA LYS A 3 5.02 -32.57 -14.73
C LYS A 3 5.81 -31.44 -15.40
N LYS A 4 5.43 -31.00 -16.59
CA LYS A 4 6.09 -29.87 -17.28
C LYS A 4 5.68 -28.51 -16.68
N LEU A 5 4.45 -28.42 -16.16
CA LEU A 5 3.97 -27.22 -15.47
C LEU A 5 4.65 -27.04 -14.10
N LEU A 6 4.90 -28.13 -13.37
CA LEU A 6 5.61 -28.11 -12.10
C LEU A 6 7.10 -27.79 -12.27
N LEU A 7 7.71 -28.23 -13.39
CA LEU A 7 9.11 -27.93 -13.68
C LEU A 7 9.32 -26.46 -14.08
N SER A 8 8.35 -25.84 -14.78
CA SER A 8 8.41 -24.41 -15.09
C SER A 8 8.15 -23.50 -13.88
N LEU A 9 7.39 -23.97 -12.89
CA LEU A 9 7.16 -23.25 -11.65
C LEU A 9 8.39 -23.28 -10.72
N ALA A 10 9.18 -24.36 -10.77
CA ALA A 10 10.42 -24.50 -9.98
C ALA A 10 11.56 -23.61 -10.50
N LEU A 11 11.53 -23.18 -11.76
CA LEU A 11 12.53 -22.28 -12.35
C LEU A 11 12.29 -20.79 -12.02
N LEU A 12 11.20 -20.46 -11.34
CA LEU A 12 10.88 -19.09 -10.89
C LEU A 12 11.30 -18.83 -9.43
N LEU A 13 12.00 -19.78 -8.79
CA LEU A 13 12.55 -19.51 -7.46
C LEU A 13 13.83 -18.68 -7.65
N PRO A 14 13.88 -17.43 -7.19
CA PRO A 14 15.11 -16.67 -7.24
C PRO A 14 16.17 -17.36 -6.39
N SER A 15 17.34 -17.59 -6.96
CA SER A 15 18.51 -18.05 -6.22
C SER A 15 18.87 -16.97 -5.20
N ALA A 16 18.71 -17.24 -3.91
CA ALA A 16 19.15 -16.35 -2.85
C ALA A 16 20.68 -16.22 -2.93
N ALA A 17 21.17 -15.13 -3.47
CA ALA A 17 22.55 -14.74 -3.39
C ALA A 17 22.80 -14.16 -1.99
N TRP A 18 23.57 -14.85 -1.20
CA TRP A 18 24.03 -14.39 0.11
C TRP A 18 25.18 -13.41 -0.09
N ALA A 19 24.94 -12.13 0.17
CA ALA A 19 25.99 -11.12 0.29
C ALA A 19 25.89 -10.52 1.69
N ALA A 20 26.94 -10.76 2.47
CA ALA A 20 27.10 -10.12 3.76
C ALA A 20 27.81 -8.80 3.57
N ASP A 21 27.17 -7.70 3.96
CA ASP A 21 27.80 -6.43 4.31
C ASP A 21 26.80 -5.54 5.09
N ASP A 22 27.30 -4.79 6.05
CA ASP A 22 26.65 -4.14 7.19
C ASP A 22 25.67 -2.99 6.89
N TYR A 23 25.08 -2.88 5.71
CA TYR A 23 24.07 -1.88 5.40
C TYR A 23 22.69 -2.51 5.29
N ALA A 24 21.95 -2.51 6.38
CA ALA A 24 20.56 -2.97 6.37
C ALA A 24 19.65 -1.88 5.81
N ALA A 25 19.25 -1.99 4.55
CA ALA A 25 18.19 -1.17 4.02
C ALA A 25 16.87 -1.48 4.76
N SER A 26 16.34 -0.49 5.45
CA SER A 26 15.17 -0.61 6.32
C SER A 26 14.19 0.51 5.98
N PRO A 27 12.86 0.29 6.11
CA PRO A 27 11.86 1.33 5.86
C PRO A 27 12.12 2.64 6.58
N ARG A 28 12.69 2.61 7.79
CA ARG A 28 13.06 3.81 8.56
C ARG A 28 14.15 4.66 7.91
N CYS A 29 14.96 4.05 7.04
CA CYS A 29 16.08 4.72 6.36
C CYS A 29 15.64 5.48 5.11
N PHE A 30 14.39 5.38 4.69
CA PHE A 30 13.89 5.97 3.44
C PHE A 30 12.76 6.96 3.67
N GLY A 31 12.34 7.59 2.59
CA GLY A 31 11.15 8.43 2.57
C GLY A 31 9.86 7.63 2.81
N PRO A 32 8.75 8.29 3.15
CA PRO A 32 7.52 7.64 3.56
C PRO A 32 6.88 6.76 2.46
N ASN A 33 7.26 6.98 1.20
CA ASN A 33 6.69 6.27 0.06
C ASN A 33 7.65 5.25 -0.57
N ALA A 34 8.81 4.99 0.03
CA ALA A 34 9.80 4.07 -0.52
C ALA A 34 9.38 2.60 -0.35
N LEU A 35 9.11 2.21 0.89
CA LEU A 35 8.69 0.86 1.29
C LEU A 35 7.37 0.95 2.08
N PRO A 36 6.30 1.48 1.49
CA PRO A 36 5.08 1.81 2.20
C PRO A 36 4.32 0.55 2.63
N VAL A 37 3.56 0.65 3.71
CA VAL A 37 2.54 -0.35 4.02
C VAL A 37 1.43 -0.28 2.97
N PRO A 38 1.17 -1.35 2.19
CA PRO A 38 0.16 -1.33 1.14
C PRO A 38 -1.25 -1.07 1.68
N ASP A 39 -2.02 -0.20 1.03
CA ASP A 39 -3.40 0.08 1.42
C ASP A 39 -4.28 -1.17 1.37
N MET A 40 -5.14 -1.35 2.37
CA MET A 40 -6.09 -2.45 2.40
C MET A 40 -7.20 -2.28 1.35
N LEU A 41 -7.54 -3.38 0.67
CA LEU A 41 -8.78 -3.43 -0.12
C LEU A 41 -10.00 -3.53 0.82
N ASN A 42 -11.13 -2.96 0.38
CA ASN A 42 -12.39 -3.00 1.13
C ASN A 42 -13.16 -4.34 1.01
N GLY A 43 -12.51 -5.42 0.53
CA GLY A 43 -13.17 -6.70 0.27
C GLY A 43 -14.06 -6.69 -0.98
N THR A 44 -14.08 -5.59 -1.74
CA THR A 44 -14.81 -5.46 -3.00
C THR A 44 -13.92 -4.93 -4.10
N VAL A 45 -14.15 -5.40 -5.32
CA VAL A 45 -13.44 -4.96 -6.53
C VAL A 45 -14.23 -3.85 -7.21
N GLN A 46 -13.55 -2.80 -7.62
CA GLN A 46 -14.14 -1.70 -8.38
C GLN A 46 -14.58 -2.18 -9.79
N LYS A 47 -15.86 -1.97 -10.08
CA LYS A 47 -16.50 -2.46 -11.32
C LYS A 47 -16.47 -1.46 -12.47
N ARG A 48 -16.06 -0.23 -12.22
CA ARG A 48 -16.01 0.86 -13.19
C ARG A 48 -14.60 1.39 -13.31
N PHE A 49 -14.27 1.89 -14.48
CA PHE A 49 -13.05 2.67 -14.64
C PHE A 49 -13.12 3.92 -13.76
N TYR A 50 -12.06 4.20 -13.05
CA TYR A 50 -11.83 5.50 -12.44
C TYR A 50 -10.34 5.83 -12.45
N ALA A 51 -10.05 7.12 -12.47
CA ALA A 51 -8.73 7.67 -12.24
C ALA A 51 -8.83 8.70 -11.11
N GLU A 52 -7.81 8.74 -10.27
CA GLU A 52 -7.76 9.58 -9.07
C GLU A 52 -6.38 10.24 -9.01
N VAL A 53 -6.35 11.49 -8.57
CA VAL A 53 -5.14 12.22 -8.24
C VAL A 53 -5.23 12.60 -6.78
N ASP A 54 -4.31 12.11 -5.97
CA ASP A 54 -4.24 12.38 -4.54
C ASP A 54 -3.07 13.31 -4.24
N PHE A 55 -3.24 14.12 -3.20
CA PHE A 55 -2.17 14.94 -2.64
C PHE A 55 -1.95 14.55 -1.19
N ASP A 56 -0.75 14.05 -0.88
CA ASP A 56 -0.35 13.67 0.47
C ASP A 56 0.64 14.68 1.05
N LEU A 57 0.48 14.95 2.35
CA LEU A 57 1.37 15.74 3.16
C LEU A 57 1.85 14.88 4.34
N HIS A 58 3.12 14.52 4.32
CA HIS A 58 3.73 13.76 5.41
C HIS A 58 4.67 14.67 6.20
N LYS A 59 4.52 14.69 7.52
CA LYS A 59 5.43 15.35 8.45
C LYS A 59 6.09 14.28 9.33
N GLY A 60 7.38 14.09 9.12
CA GLY A 60 8.15 13.11 9.87
C GLY A 60 8.48 13.55 11.30
N PHE A 61 8.86 12.60 12.14
CA PHE A 61 9.19 12.81 13.54
C PHE A 61 10.40 13.73 13.76
N TYR A 62 11.32 13.74 12.81
CA TYR A 62 12.54 14.55 12.86
C TYR A 62 12.37 15.91 12.17
N GLY A 63 11.11 16.33 11.92
CA GLY A 63 10.79 17.63 11.34
C GLY A 63 10.91 17.71 9.82
N ASP A 64 11.18 16.59 9.16
CA ASP A 64 11.13 16.46 7.73
C ASP A 64 9.70 16.61 7.19
N LEU A 65 9.57 17.08 5.98
CA LEU A 65 8.30 17.34 5.31
C LEU A 65 8.33 16.77 3.90
N THR A 66 7.38 15.92 3.59
CA THR A 66 7.20 15.35 2.26
C THR A 66 5.82 15.68 1.73
N LYS A 67 5.76 16.12 0.48
CA LYS A 67 4.54 16.44 -0.28
C LYS A 67 4.52 15.59 -1.52
N THR A 68 3.52 14.76 -1.70
CA THR A 68 3.46 13.79 -2.78
C THR A 68 2.19 13.96 -3.60
N ILE A 69 2.30 13.88 -4.90
CA ILE A 69 1.18 13.75 -5.81
C ILE A 69 1.15 12.30 -6.29
N PHE A 70 0.06 11.61 -5.97
CA PHE A 70 -0.21 10.26 -6.46
C PHE A 70 -1.17 10.29 -7.63
N VAL A 71 -0.97 9.37 -8.55
CA VAL A 71 -1.95 9.04 -9.59
C VAL A 71 -2.32 7.59 -9.43
N LYS A 72 -3.63 7.32 -9.43
CA LYS A 72 -4.20 5.99 -9.33
C LYS A 72 -5.19 5.77 -10.47
N ALA A 73 -5.23 4.56 -11.01
CA ALA A 73 -6.20 4.15 -12.01
C ALA A 73 -6.71 2.74 -11.72
N ASN A 74 -8.00 2.51 -11.89
CA ASN A 74 -8.61 1.20 -11.83
C ASN A 74 -9.31 0.89 -13.14
N ILE A 75 -8.95 -0.23 -13.75
CA ILE A 75 -9.40 -0.65 -15.06
C ILE A 75 -10.14 -2.00 -14.90
N PRO A 76 -11.47 -2.04 -15.02
CA PRO A 76 -12.20 -3.29 -15.03
C PRO A 76 -11.71 -4.17 -16.18
N LEU A 77 -11.47 -5.43 -15.90
CA LEU A 77 -11.10 -6.41 -16.92
C LEU A 77 -12.35 -7.17 -17.40
N PHE A 78 -12.16 -8.25 -18.07
CA PHE A 78 -13.17 -9.06 -18.78
C PHE A 78 -14.44 -9.42 -17.98
N THR A 79 -14.38 -9.30 -16.66
CA THR A 79 -15.52 -9.59 -15.78
C THR A 79 -15.66 -8.51 -14.68
N PRO A 80 -16.86 -8.29 -14.15
CA PRO A 80 -17.05 -7.34 -13.05
C PRO A 80 -16.41 -7.80 -11.73
N ARG A 81 -15.73 -8.94 -11.74
CA ARG A 81 -15.06 -9.52 -10.57
C ARG A 81 -13.54 -9.33 -10.59
N VAL A 82 -12.98 -8.78 -11.66
CA VAL A 82 -11.54 -8.61 -11.83
C VAL A 82 -11.26 -7.22 -12.34
N ASN A 83 -10.30 -6.53 -11.71
CA ASN A 83 -9.75 -5.29 -12.22
C ASN A 83 -8.23 -5.27 -12.14
N LEU A 84 -7.65 -4.40 -12.93
CA LEU A 84 -6.26 -3.98 -12.86
C LEU A 84 -6.21 -2.63 -12.14
N SER A 85 -5.33 -2.49 -11.15
CA SER A 85 -5.06 -1.21 -10.51
C SER A 85 -3.62 -0.80 -10.76
N LEU A 86 -3.44 0.46 -11.06
CA LEU A 86 -2.15 1.10 -11.27
C LEU A 86 -2.06 2.28 -10.30
N TRP A 87 -0.94 2.46 -9.62
CA TRP A 87 -0.70 3.69 -8.84
C TRP A 87 0.79 3.98 -8.72
N MET A 88 1.12 5.25 -8.62
CA MET A 88 2.48 5.70 -8.37
C MET A 88 2.51 7.09 -7.74
N PRO A 89 3.52 7.41 -6.92
CA PRO A 89 3.89 8.78 -6.57
C PRO A 89 4.58 9.42 -7.77
N VAL A 90 3.82 10.21 -8.54
CA VAL A 90 4.31 10.84 -9.78
C VAL A 90 5.35 11.90 -9.50
N ILE A 91 5.19 12.61 -8.40
CA ILE A 91 6.16 13.61 -7.95
C ILE A 91 6.10 13.75 -6.44
N GLU A 92 7.27 13.75 -5.83
CA GLU A 92 7.47 13.95 -4.41
C GLU A 92 8.41 15.12 -4.20
N PHE A 93 7.98 16.12 -3.43
CA PHE A 93 8.82 17.21 -2.96
C PHE A 93 9.16 16.98 -1.49
N TYR A 94 10.43 17.00 -1.15
CA TYR A 94 10.85 16.78 0.23
C TYR A 94 11.73 17.93 0.77
N LYS A 95 11.66 18.08 2.08
CA LYS A 95 12.53 18.93 2.86
C LYS A 95 12.99 18.14 4.08
N ASN A 96 14.28 17.87 4.16
CA ASN A 96 14.91 17.17 5.26
C ASN A 96 15.51 18.16 6.26
N THR A 97 15.61 17.73 7.52
CA THR A 97 16.40 18.37 8.56
C THR A 97 17.74 17.63 8.71
N PRO A 98 18.75 18.22 9.37
CA PRO A 98 19.98 17.49 9.68
C PRO A 98 19.72 16.19 10.49
N GLU A 99 18.77 16.24 11.41
CA GLU A 99 18.38 15.11 12.25
C GLU A 99 17.73 13.99 11.42
N SER A 100 16.86 14.34 10.46
CA SER A 100 16.25 13.33 9.58
C SER A 100 17.27 12.70 8.64
N LEU A 101 18.21 13.47 8.09
CA LEU A 101 19.30 12.94 7.27
C LEU A 101 20.22 11.98 8.02
N GLN A 102 20.54 12.31 9.28
CA GLN A 102 21.31 11.44 10.14
C GLN A 102 20.55 10.14 10.45
N HIS A 103 19.26 10.23 10.76
CA HIS A 103 18.42 9.08 11.06
C HIS A 103 18.29 8.16 9.84
N GLN A 104 18.10 8.72 8.66
CA GLN A 104 17.97 7.99 7.41
C GLN A 104 19.31 7.46 6.87
N GLN A 105 20.44 7.85 7.46
CA GLN A 105 21.77 7.46 6.98
C GLN A 105 22.00 7.82 5.50
N SER A 106 21.43 8.95 5.06
CA SER A 106 21.49 9.39 3.66
C SER A 106 22.93 9.56 3.20
N LEU A 107 23.27 8.97 2.04
CA LEU A 107 24.61 9.06 1.46
C LEU A 107 24.94 10.50 1.04
N GLU A 108 23.94 11.19 0.48
CA GLU A 108 24.06 12.60 0.15
C GLU A 108 23.21 13.48 1.08
N GLN A 109 23.83 14.47 1.69
CA GLN A 109 23.21 15.38 2.65
C GLN A 109 22.35 16.45 1.97
N LYS A 110 21.39 16.01 1.14
CA LYS A 110 20.48 16.89 0.39
C LYS A 110 19.27 17.26 1.24
N THR A 111 19.20 18.53 1.64
CA THR A 111 18.15 19.03 2.52
C THR A 111 16.79 19.26 1.83
N LYS A 112 16.74 19.34 0.53
CA LYS A 112 15.50 19.51 -0.26
C LYS A 112 15.66 18.99 -1.67
N GLY A 113 14.60 18.46 -2.25
CA GLY A 113 14.61 17.97 -3.62
C GLY A 113 13.23 17.60 -4.10
N ARG A 114 13.22 16.98 -5.28
CA ARG A 114 12.03 16.38 -5.88
C ARG A 114 12.43 15.06 -6.50
N GLU A 115 11.61 14.03 -6.31
CA GLU A 115 11.84 12.70 -6.84
C GLU A 115 10.50 12.14 -7.37
N PHE A 116 10.56 11.03 -8.11
CA PHE A 116 9.40 10.23 -8.47
C PHE A 116 9.56 8.82 -7.94
N GLY A 117 8.46 8.18 -7.63
CA GLY A 117 8.50 6.87 -6.97
C GLY A 117 8.20 5.71 -7.90
N ASN A 118 8.07 4.54 -7.28
CA ASN A 118 7.83 3.29 -7.98
C ASN A 118 6.39 3.19 -8.52
N LEU A 119 6.25 2.60 -9.69
CA LEU A 119 4.97 2.22 -10.25
C LEU A 119 4.54 0.88 -9.64
N TYR A 120 3.32 0.83 -9.16
CA TYR A 120 2.64 -0.36 -8.64
C TYR A 120 1.59 -0.82 -9.64
N VAL A 121 1.54 -2.12 -9.85
CA VAL A 121 0.57 -2.78 -10.73
C VAL A 121 -0.07 -3.92 -9.96
N SER A 122 -1.38 -3.96 -9.84
CA SER A 122 -2.05 -5.08 -9.18
C SER A 122 -3.25 -5.59 -9.94
N THR A 123 -3.48 -6.89 -9.82
CA THR A 123 -4.73 -7.54 -10.21
C THR A 123 -5.52 -7.86 -8.96
N ASN A 124 -6.79 -7.41 -8.91
CA ASN A 124 -7.69 -7.64 -7.80
C ASN A 124 -8.85 -8.52 -8.26
N ILE A 125 -9.14 -9.58 -7.49
CA ILE A 125 -10.12 -10.61 -7.84
C ILE A 125 -11.16 -10.72 -6.73
N GLN A 126 -12.44 -10.56 -7.05
CA GLN A 126 -13.57 -10.81 -6.16
C GLN A 126 -13.88 -12.30 -6.09
N LEU A 127 -13.41 -12.98 -5.06
CA LEU A 127 -13.67 -14.41 -4.84
C LEU A 127 -15.09 -14.65 -4.38
N LEU A 128 -15.54 -13.92 -3.36
CA LEU A 128 -16.89 -13.99 -2.82
C LEU A 128 -17.51 -12.59 -2.76
N GLN A 129 -18.84 -12.52 -2.93
CA GLN A 129 -19.64 -11.32 -2.68
C GLN A 129 -20.56 -11.56 -1.50
N GLN A 130 -20.69 -10.58 -0.63
CA GLN A 130 -21.57 -10.62 0.51
C GLN A 130 -23.01 -10.88 0.06
N ARG A 131 -23.69 -11.74 0.83
CA ARG A 131 -25.14 -11.99 0.74
C ARG A 131 -25.76 -11.92 2.14
N ALA A 132 -27.07 -12.01 2.19
CA ALA A 132 -27.79 -12.17 3.44
C ALA A 132 -27.20 -13.37 4.25
N GLY A 133 -27.19 -13.24 5.56
CA GLY A 133 -26.59 -14.21 6.45
C GLY A 133 -25.10 -13.99 6.68
N TRP A 134 -24.35 -15.06 6.90
CA TRP A 134 -22.94 -15.01 7.32
C TRP A 134 -21.93 -14.76 6.19
N ARG A 135 -22.30 -14.98 4.93
CA ARG A 135 -21.39 -14.90 3.77
C ARG A 135 -20.73 -13.52 3.64
N PRO A 136 -19.39 -13.41 3.71
CA PRO A 136 -18.68 -12.15 3.58
C PRO A 136 -18.39 -11.79 2.11
N ASP A 137 -17.85 -10.60 1.88
CA ASP A 137 -17.05 -10.28 0.71
C ASP A 137 -15.62 -10.78 0.91
N ILE A 138 -15.01 -11.35 -0.14
CA ILE A 138 -13.60 -11.74 -0.14
C ILE A 138 -12.97 -11.28 -1.44
N THR A 139 -11.86 -10.55 -1.32
CA THR A 139 -11.00 -10.17 -2.45
C THR A 139 -9.61 -10.71 -2.27
N LEU A 140 -8.99 -11.10 -3.38
CA LEU A 140 -7.58 -11.43 -3.47
C LEU A 140 -6.89 -10.37 -4.33
N ARG A 141 -5.72 -9.91 -3.90
CA ARG A 141 -4.85 -9.03 -4.67
C ARG A 141 -3.50 -9.69 -4.89
N ALA A 142 -2.99 -9.56 -6.11
CA ALA A 142 -1.59 -9.82 -6.46
C ALA A 142 -1.01 -8.53 -7.02
N ALA A 143 0.06 -8.03 -6.45
CA ALA A 143 0.68 -6.77 -6.83
C ALA A 143 2.17 -6.94 -7.10
N LEU A 144 2.64 -6.18 -8.09
CA LEU A 144 4.04 -6.01 -8.44
C LEU A 144 4.42 -4.55 -8.22
N ILE A 145 5.64 -4.36 -7.77
CA ILE A 145 6.26 -3.06 -7.58
C ILE A 145 7.46 -3.03 -8.52
N THR A 146 7.49 -2.00 -9.38
CA THR A 146 8.60 -1.84 -10.33
C THR A 146 9.75 -1.07 -9.67
N ALA A 147 10.97 -1.33 -10.09
CA ALA A 147 12.15 -0.56 -9.74
C ALA A 147 12.23 0.70 -10.63
N SER A 148 11.25 1.60 -10.54
CA SER A 148 11.17 2.80 -11.37
C SER A 148 11.55 4.10 -10.63
N GLY A 149 11.58 4.07 -9.29
CA GLY A 149 12.09 5.17 -8.47
C GLY A 149 13.61 5.07 -8.35
N ASP A 150 14.31 6.17 -8.54
CA ASP A 150 15.77 6.23 -8.49
C ASP A 150 16.19 7.42 -7.63
N SER A 151 16.48 7.18 -6.38
CA SER A 151 17.00 8.22 -5.49
C SER A 151 17.51 7.64 -4.16
N GLU A 152 18.11 6.46 -4.22
CA GLU A 152 18.70 5.78 -3.07
C GLU A 152 19.72 6.68 -2.35
N GLN A 153 20.61 7.37 -3.09
CA GLN A 153 21.61 8.27 -2.52
C GLN A 153 21.03 9.38 -1.64
N TYR A 154 19.76 9.73 -1.86
CA TYR A 154 19.04 10.75 -1.07
C TYR A 154 18.17 10.15 0.01
N ALA A 155 18.22 8.82 0.19
CA ALA A 155 17.36 8.08 1.10
C ALA A 155 15.86 8.33 0.86
N ARG A 156 15.42 8.43 -0.41
CA ARG A 156 14.01 8.68 -0.77
C ARG A 156 13.33 7.44 -1.30
N TYR A 157 13.85 6.81 -2.33
CA TYR A 157 13.35 5.56 -2.89
C TYR A 157 14.50 4.57 -3.02
N TYR A 158 14.15 3.31 -3.13
CA TYR A 158 15.09 2.23 -3.39
C TYR A 158 14.80 1.64 -4.76
N ASP A 159 15.85 1.46 -5.58
CA ASP A 159 15.77 0.85 -6.91
C ASP A 159 15.67 -0.67 -6.79
N ALA A 160 14.57 -1.15 -6.24
CA ALA A 160 14.32 -2.58 -6.11
C ALA A 160 12.88 -2.91 -6.46
N PRO A 161 12.68 -4.00 -7.20
CA PRO A 161 11.33 -4.52 -7.41
C PRO A 161 10.79 -5.13 -6.12
N GLY A 162 9.49 -5.33 -6.09
CA GLY A 162 8.81 -6.01 -5.00
C GLY A 162 7.50 -6.62 -5.45
N TYR A 163 6.92 -7.43 -4.58
CA TYR A 163 5.59 -7.96 -4.81
C TYR A 163 4.87 -8.20 -3.50
N PHE A 164 3.56 -8.23 -3.54
CA PHE A 164 2.76 -8.67 -2.42
C PHE A 164 1.47 -9.34 -2.87
N PHE A 165 1.01 -10.23 -2.01
CA PHE A 165 -0.26 -10.93 -2.15
C PHE A 165 -1.04 -10.74 -0.87
N ASP A 166 -2.28 -10.32 -0.96
CA ASP A 166 -3.13 -10.17 0.20
C ASP A 166 -4.58 -10.53 -0.09
N MET A 167 -5.26 -10.94 0.96
CA MET A 167 -6.68 -11.24 0.94
C MET A 167 -7.39 -10.35 1.96
N SER A 168 -8.43 -9.68 1.51
CA SER A 168 -9.32 -8.91 2.36
C SER A 168 -10.66 -9.63 2.51
N ILE A 169 -11.08 -9.84 3.76
CA ILE A 169 -12.37 -10.40 4.14
C ILE A 169 -13.18 -9.29 4.78
N ALA A 170 -14.36 -9.00 4.25
CA ALA A 170 -15.18 -7.90 4.71
C ALA A 170 -16.62 -8.30 4.97
N LYS A 171 -17.21 -7.65 5.96
CA LYS A 171 -18.62 -7.83 6.30
C LYS A 171 -19.27 -6.49 6.63
N SER A 172 -20.42 -6.26 5.98
CA SER A 172 -21.21 -5.06 6.18
C SER A 172 -22.48 -5.35 6.95
N VAL A 173 -22.82 -4.45 7.84
CA VAL A 173 -24.13 -4.34 8.50
C VAL A 173 -24.82 -3.13 7.93
N TYR A 174 -26.01 -3.33 7.36
CA TYR A 174 -26.83 -2.27 6.80
C TYR A 174 -27.87 -1.81 7.80
N PHE A 175 -27.98 -0.50 7.95
CA PHE A 175 -28.97 0.13 8.83
C PHE A 175 -30.24 0.47 8.05
N LYS A 176 -31.38 0.40 8.72
CA LYS A 176 -32.66 0.89 8.18
C LYS A 176 -32.88 2.39 8.46
N ASP A 177 -31.89 3.04 9.00
CA ASP A 177 -31.88 4.44 9.35
C ASP A 177 -31.73 5.35 8.12
N ASP A 178 -32.27 6.56 8.18
CA ASP A 178 -32.16 7.51 7.06
C ASP A 178 -30.79 8.16 6.96
N PHE A 179 -30.05 8.26 8.05
CA PHE A 179 -28.75 8.88 8.10
C PHE A 179 -27.61 7.86 8.00
N PHE A 180 -27.60 6.83 8.87
CA PHE A 180 -26.61 5.76 8.86
C PHE A 180 -26.98 4.71 7.80
N LYS A 181 -26.08 4.38 6.90
CA LYS A 181 -26.33 3.44 5.80
C LYS A 181 -25.67 2.10 6.01
N GLU A 182 -24.37 2.09 6.30
CA GLU A 182 -23.56 0.88 6.37
C GLU A 182 -22.45 1.05 7.39
N LEU A 183 -22.20 0.00 8.17
CA LEU A 183 -20.97 -0.19 8.94
C LEU A 183 -20.27 -1.42 8.39
N ARG A 184 -19.04 -1.24 7.91
CA ARG A 184 -18.26 -2.28 7.27
C ARG A 184 -16.99 -2.55 8.06
N PHE A 185 -16.74 -3.83 8.33
CA PHE A 185 -15.51 -4.32 8.93
C PHE A 185 -14.70 -5.09 7.90
N VAL A 186 -13.39 -4.89 7.88
CA VAL A 186 -12.45 -5.55 6.99
C VAL A 186 -11.29 -6.10 7.79
N VAL A 187 -10.91 -7.34 7.50
CA VAL A 187 -9.67 -7.95 7.96
C VAL A 187 -8.82 -8.27 6.73
N ASN A 188 -7.54 -7.97 6.80
CA ASN A 188 -6.59 -8.21 5.73
C ASN A 188 -5.44 -9.05 6.23
N GLY A 189 -4.97 -9.99 5.41
CA GLY A 189 -3.78 -10.76 5.67
C GLY A 189 -3.10 -11.14 4.37
N GLY A 190 -1.78 -11.21 4.40
CA GLY A 190 -1.02 -11.46 3.20
C GLY A 190 0.48 -11.61 3.44
N PHE A 191 1.22 -11.46 2.38
CA PHE A 191 2.66 -11.59 2.34
C PHE A 191 3.23 -10.54 1.40
N LEU A 192 4.33 -9.91 1.80
CA LEU A 192 5.02 -8.87 1.06
C LEU A 192 6.50 -9.23 0.97
N CYS A 193 7.11 -8.98 -0.18
CA CYS A 193 8.54 -9.09 -0.40
C CYS A 193 9.05 -7.81 -1.08
N TRP A 194 9.96 -7.13 -0.41
CA TRP A 194 10.80 -6.09 -0.98
C TRP A 194 12.13 -6.72 -1.36
N GLN A 195 12.47 -6.78 -2.64
CA GLN A 195 13.74 -7.31 -3.10
C GLN A 195 14.87 -6.29 -2.95
N VAL A 196 15.03 -5.80 -1.74
CA VAL A 196 16.08 -4.85 -1.38
C VAL A 196 17.37 -5.60 -1.15
N GLU A 197 18.44 -5.26 -1.86
CA GLU A 197 19.76 -5.84 -1.63
C GLU A 197 20.18 -5.59 -0.17
N LYS A 198 20.81 -6.61 0.43
CA LYS A 198 21.36 -6.53 1.78
C LYS A 198 20.33 -6.19 2.89
N SER A 199 19.04 -6.37 2.63
CA SER A 199 18.01 -6.17 3.63
C SER A 199 17.69 -7.44 4.38
N VAL A 200 17.65 -7.35 5.70
CA VAL A 200 17.14 -8.40 6.59
C VAL A 200 15.60 -8.53 6.55
N GLN A 201 14.93 -7.69 5.76
CA GLN A 201 13.47 -7.53 5.76
C GLN A 201 12.81 -7.83 4.41
N ASN A 202 13.42 -8.69 3.61
CA ASN A 202 12.90 -8.98 2.28
C ASN A 202 11.52 -9.61 2.27
N ASP A 203 11.20 -10.43 3.27
CA ASP A 203 9.96 -11.19 3.36
C ASP A 203 9.19 -10.80 4.62
N ALA A 204 7.92 -10.50 4.49
CA ALA A 204 7.11 -10.04 5.61
C ALA A 204 5.66 -10.50 5.55
N PRO A 205 5.06 -11.02 6.63
CA PRO A 205 3.63 -11.10 6.76
C PRO A 205 3.02 -9.69 6.75
N LEU A 206 1.96 -9.54 5.96
CA LEU A 206 1.15 -8.33 5.83
C LEU A 206 -0.17 -8.54 6.58
N TYR A 207 -0.60 -7.55 7.35
CA TYR A 207 -1.81 -7.67 8.17
C TYR A 207 -2.51 -6.32 8.33
N GLY A 208 -3.81 -6.36 8.62
CA GLY A 208 -4.56 -5.15 8.92
C GLY A 208 -6.01 -5.40 9.28
N VAL A 209 -6.59 -4.40 9.90
CA VAL A 209 -8.03 -4.32 10.20
C VAL A 209 -8.53 -2.91 9.88
N LYS A 210 -9.77 -2.83 9.41
CA LYS A 210 -10.42 -1.58 9.05
C LYS A 210 -11.88 -1.59 9.46
N ALA A 211 -12.36 -0.46 9.94
CA ALA A 211 -13.77 -0.18 10.13
C ALA A 211 -14.16 1.04 9.28
N GLU A 212 -15.26 0.98 8.57
CA GLU A 212 -15.76 2.04 7.71
C GLU A 212 -17.24 2.28 7.99
N LEU A 213 -17.61 3.52 8.26
CA LEU A 213 -18.97 3.96 8.47
C LEU A 213 -19.41 4.82 7.29
N ASP A 214 -20.44 4.36 6.60
CA ASP A 214 -21.10 5.09 5.53
C ASP A 214 -22.38 5.74 6.02
N THR A 215 -22.51 7.04 5.78
CA THR A 215 -23.69 7.83 6.13
C THR A 215 -24.23 8.53 4.88
N LYS A 216 -25.35 9.22 5.03
CA LYS A 216 -25.93 10.05 3.96
C LYS A 216 -25.02 11.22 3.56
N ALA A 217 -24.25 11.77 4.49
CA ALA A 217 -23.46 12.99 4.30
C ALA A 217 -21.96 12.73 4.08
N PHE A 218 -21.42 11.69 4.70
CA PHE A 218 -19.99 11.37 4.64
C PHE A 218 -19.74 9.86 4.79
N THR A 219 -18.56 9.44 4.35
CA THR A 219 -17.98 8.15 4.68
C THR A 219 -16.72 8.39 5.50
N THR A 220 -16.56 7.70 6.62
CA THR A 220 -15.35 7.74 7.44
C THR A 220 -14.82 6.35 7.66
N SER A 221 -13.50 6.21 7.72
CA SER A 221 -12.87 4.94 8.01
C SER A 221 -11.71 5.11 8.97
N PHE A 222 -11.45 4.04 9.72
CA PHE A 222 -10.28 3.87 10.55
C PHE A 222 -9.64 2.53 10.20
N ALA A 223 -8.35 2.55 9.89
CA ALA A 223 -7.57 1.37 9.56
C ALA A 223 -6.29 1.31 10.39
N TRP A 224 -5.95 0.13 10.84
CA TRP A 224 -4.65 -0.22 11.38
C TRP A 224 -4.07 -1.33 10.53
N GLN A 225 -2.87 -1.13 10.01
CA GLN A 225 -2.22 -2.06 9.09
C GLN A 225 -0.72 -2.00 9.21
N GLY A 226 -0.04 -3.08 8.82
CA GLY A 226 1.40 -3.16 8.89
C GLY A 226 1.96 -4.41 8.24
N TYR A 227 3.28 -4.49 8.24
CA TYR A 227 3.99 -5.72 7.92
C TYR A 227 5.16 -5.93 8.88
N SER A 228 5.63 -7.17 9.00
CA SER A 228 6.74 -7.51 9.90
C SER A 228 7.68 -8.48 9.20
N GLY A 229 8.95 -8.12 9.04
CA GLY A 229 9.96 -9.04 8.51
C GLY A 229 10.12 -10.29 9.37
N TRP A 230 10.62 -11.37 8.77
CA TRP A 230 10.85 -12.66 9.43
C TRP A 230 12.08 -12.67 10.33
N ILE A 231 13.00 -11.72 10.13
CA ILE A 231 14.26 -11.64 10.86
C ILE A 231 14.07 -10.72 12.06
N ASP A 232 14.59 -11.11 13.22
CA ASP A 232 14.36 -10.45 14.51
C ASP A 232 14.71 -8.95 14.53
N ASP A 233 15.70 -8.53 13.75
CA ASP A 233 16.12 -7.13 13.64
C ASP A 233 15.34 -6.33 12.59
N GLY A 234 14.34 -6.94 11.95
CA GLY A 234 13.52 -6.28 10.94
C GLY A 234 12.62 -5.20 11.53
N ASP A 235 12.47 -4.09 10.82
CA ASP A 235 11.47 -3.08 11.14
C ASP A 235 10.05 -3.64 11.04
N LYS A 236 9.15 -3.10 11.84
CA LYS A 236 7.72 -3.45 11.85
C LYS A 236 6.90 -2.22 11.48
N PRO A 237 6.91 -1.80 10.21
CA PRO A 237 6.16 -0.63 9.80
C PRO A 237 4.68 -0.82 10.08
N MET A 238 4.11 0.13 10.77
CA MET A 238 2.67 0.18 11.07
C MET A 238 2.13 1.55 10.69
N VAL A 239 0.93 1.57 10.17
CA VAL A 239 0.23 2.79 9.81
C VAL A 239 -1.17 2.76 10.40
N ILE A 240 -1.54 3.85 11.05
CA ILE A 240 -2.92 4.14 11.44
C ILE A 240 -3.44 5.18 10.47
N LYS A 241 -4.50 4.85 9.74
CA LYS A 241 -5.15 5.76 8.79
C LYS A 241 -6.55 6.10 9.25
N ALA A 242 -6.87 7.38 9.22
CA ALA A 242 -8.23 7.86 9.41
C ALA A 242 -8.64 8.68 8.19
N ASP A 243 -9.69 8.25 7.51
CA ASP A 243 -10.19 8.88 6.31
C ASP A 243 -11.55 9.52 6.57
N LEU A 244 -11.76 10.67 5.98
CA LEU A 244 -13.06 11.32 5.92
C LEU A 244 -13.33 11.76 4.49
N MET A 245 -14.40 11.24 3.89
CA MET A 245 -14.86 11.62 2.56
C MET A 245 -16.24 12.27 2.66
N LEU A 246 -16.33 13.54 2.30
CA LEU A 246 -17.62 14.25 2.25
C LEU A 246 -18.34 13.92 0.96
N LYS A 247 -19.62 13.58 1.05
CA LYS A 247 -20.50 13.32 -0.08
C LYS A 247 -21.12 14.65 -0.57
N CYS A 248 -20.50 15.27 -1.55
CA CYS A 248 -21.04 16.47 -2.17
C CYS A 248 -22.09 16.12 -3.23
N LYS A 249 -23.13 16.96 -3.35
CA LYS A 249 -24.21 16.81 -4.34
C LYS A 249 -23.71 16.98 -5.80
N TYR A 250 -22.56 17.62 -5.97
CA TYR A 250 -21.89 17.84 -7.24
C TYR A 250 -20.50 17.22 -7.20
N TYR A 251 -20.33 16.11 -7.79
CA TYR A 251 -19.16 15.28 -8.12
C TYR A 251 -17.74 15.87 -7.80
N CYS A 252 -17.46 16.20 -6.57
CA CYS A 252 -16.11 16.50 -6.09
C CYS A 252 -15.97 15.92 -4.67
N PRO A 253 -15.62 14.64 -4.51
CA PRO A 253 -15.34 14.10 -3.19
C PRO A 253 -14.05 14.73 -2.67
N LEU A 254 -14.17 15.53 -1.61
CA LEU A 254 -13.01 15.94 -0.83
C LEU A 254 -12.65 14.79 0.10
N LYS A 255 -11.49 14.20 -0.10
CA LYS A 255 -10.96 13.13 0.72
C LYS A 255 -9.80 13.68 1.55
N VAL A 256 -9.86 13.54 2.85
CA VAL A 256 -8.79 13.91 3.77
C VAL A 256 -8.24 12.64 4.38
N HIS A 257 -6.95 12.41 4.19
CA HIS A 257 -6.21 11.32 4.80
C HIS A 257 -5.34 11.86 5.92
N THR A 258 -5.32 11.18 7.04
CA THR A 258 -4.31 11.34 8.08
C THR A 258 -3.66 9.98 8.34
N SER A 259 -2.34 9.93 8.28
CA SER A 259 -1.53 8.77 8.68
C SER A 259 -0.59 9.17 9.82
N LEU A 260 -0.48 8.30 10.80
CA LEU A 260 0.50 8.36 11.91
C LEU A 260 1.41 7.16 11.81
#